data_20fb81e1c28f139239a26acf1cd6c8f0
#
_entry.id   20fb81e1c28f139239a26acf1cd6c8f0
#
_cell.length_a   1.000
_cell.length_b   1.000
_cell.length_c   1.000
_cell.angle_alpha   90.00
_cell.angle_beta   90.00
_cell.angle_gamma   90.00
#
_symmetry.space_group_name_H-M   'P 1'
#
loop_
_entity.id
_entity.type
_entity.pdbx_description
1 polymer ?
#
loop_
_entity_poly.entity_id
_entity_poly.type
_entity_poly.pdbx_seq_one_letter_code
_entity_poly.pdbx_strand_id
1 'polypeptide(L)'
;MKDKLILVVEDNPDQLELTVLTLEEGAVNAEIAVAHDGVQTLDFLFGQGLHAGRDIKRQPALILLDLKLPKLSGLDVLRSVRANPLTALVPVVMLTSSSEQSDIIACYQSGANGYVRKPVDFAEFTEKLNCLLAYWLKVNESSARD
;
A
#
# COMPACT_ATOMS: atom_id res chain seq x y z
N MET A 1 6.43 -16.10 -13.37
CA MET A 1 5.47 -15.00 -13.21
C MET A 1 5.09 -14.85 -11.74
N LYS A 2 5.05 -13.63 -11.24
CA LYS A 2 4.71 -13.43 -9.84
C LYS A 2 3.20 -13.31 -9.68
N ASP A 3 2.67 -14.05 -8.71
CA ASP A 3 1.21 -14.21 -8.57
C ASP A 3 0.53 -12.97 -8.01
N LYS A 4 1.22 -12.19 -7.18
CA LYS A 4 0.63 -11.07 -6.47
C LYS A 4 1.38 -9.79 -6.72
N LEU A 5 0.65 -8.69 -6.70
CA LEU A 5 1.19 -7.35 -6.86
C LEU A 5 1.01 -6.59 -5.55
N ILE A 6 2.09 -6.00 -5.06
CA ILE A 6 2.05 -5.12 -3.88
C ILE A 6 2.43 -3.73 -4.34
N LEU A 7 1.61 -2.74 -4.01
CA LEU A 7 1.91 -1.34 -4.29
C LEU A 7 2.38 -0.66 -3.00
N VAL A 8 3.58 -0.11 -3.02
CA VAL A 8 4.15 0.65 -1.91
C VAL A 8 4.11 2.13 -2.25
N VAL A 9 3.48 2.92 -1.40
CA VAL A 9 3.34 4.37 -1.59
C VAL A 9 4.07 5.09 -0.47
N GLU A 10 5.20 5.70 -0.80
CA GLU A 10 6.10 6.34 0.15
C GLU A 10 6.92 7.42 -0.56
N ASP A 11 6.96 8.63 0.00
CA ASP A 11 7.74 9.73 -0.59
C ASP A 11 9.16 9.84 -0.06
N ASN A 12 9.46 9.26 1.11
CA ASN A 12 10.81 9.29 1.68
C ASN A 12 11.66 8.18 1.06
N PRO A 13 12.76 8.53 0.35
CA PRO A 13 13.57 7.52 -0.36
C PRO A 13 14.18 6.45 0.54
N ASP A 14 14.63 6.83 1.73
CA ASP A 14 15.28 5.89 2.65
C ASP A 14 14.27 4.89 3.22
N GLN A 15 13.08 5.37 3.60
CA GLN A 15 12.02 4.51 4.10
C GLN A 15 11.48 3.61 3.00
N LEU A 16 11.37 4.13 1.79
CA LEU A 16 10.94 3.35 0.63
C LEU A 16 11.91 2.20 0.35
N GLU A 17 13.21 2.51 0.32
CA GLU A 17 14.24 1.49 0.09
C GLU A 17 14.17 0.38 1.13
N LEU A 18 14.07 0.75 2.40
CA LEU A 18 13.97 -0.22 3.49
C LEU A 18 12.72 -1.10 3.35
N THR A 19 11.59 -0.48 3.04
CA THR A 19 10.33 -1.21 2.86
C THR A 19 10.45 -2.20 1.69
N VAL A 20 10.94 -1.74 0.55
CA VAL A 20 11.09 -2.58 -0.64
C VAL A 20 12.05 -3.75 -0.38
N LEU A 21 13.19 -3.50 0.26
CA LEU A 21 14.13 -4.58 0.59
C LEU A 21 13.49 -5.63 1.50
N THR A 22 12.75 -5.19 2.51
CA THR A 22 12.08 -6.11 3.42
C THR A 22 11.03 -6.94 2.68
N LEU A 23 10.27 -6.31 1.78
CA LEU A 23 9.27 -7.01 0.97
C LEU A 23 9.91 -8.02 0.02
N GLU A 24 11.02 -7.65 -0.63
CA GLU A 24 11.73 -8.55 -1.54
C GLU A 24 12.24 -9.80 -0.83
N GLU A 25 12.71 -9.65 0.40
CA GLU A 25 13.18 -10.78 1.21
C GLU A 25 12.05 -11.67 1.70
N GLY A 26 10.89 -11.08 2.04
CA GLY A 26 9.78 -11.80 2.67
C GLY A 26 8.68 -12.24 1.73
N ALA A 27 8.52 -11.58 0.58
CA ALA A 27 7.40 -11.81 -0.34
C ALA A 27 7.91 -12.40 -1.65
N VAL A 28 8.28 -13.67 -1.63
CA VAL A 28 8.99 -14.36 -2.72
C VAL A 28 8.25 -14.32 -4.06
N ASN A 29 6.92 -14.43 -4.06
CA ASN A 29 6.12 -14.47 -5.28
C ASN A 29 5.33 -13.19 -5.53
N ALA A 30 5.80 -12.07 -5.01
CA ALA A 30 5.13 -10.80 -5.20
C ALA A 30 5.94 -9.87 -6.10
N GLU A 31 5.25 -9.23 -7.03
CA GLU A 31 5.80 -8.11 -7.77
C GLU A 31 5.58 -6.86 -6.93
N ILE A 32 6.61 -6.01 -6.82
CA ILE A 32 6.53 -4.80 -6.02
C ILE A 32 6.53 -3.60 -6.94
N ALA A 33 5.46 -2.82 -6.90
CA ALA A 33 5.36 -1.55 -7.60
C ALA A 33 5.48 -0.43 -6.58
N VAL A 34 6.00 0.71 -7.01
CA VAL A 34 6.31 1.85 -6.14
C VAL A 34 5.66 3.11 -6.70
N ALA A 35 5.09 3.91 -5.81
CA ALA A 35 4.62 5.26 -6.11
C ALA A 35 5.17 6.21 -5.05
N HIS A 36 5.55 7.42 -5.47
CA HIS A 36 6.22 8.40 -4.60
C HIS A 36 5.27 9.47 -4.09
N ASP A 37 4.07 9.57 -4.66
CA ASP A 37 3.06 10.54 -4.25
C ASP A 37 1.67 10.03 -4.59
N GLY A 38 0.65 10.80 -4.17
CA GLY A 38 -0.73 10.39 -4.38
C GLY A 38 -1.15 10.37 -5.84
N VAL A 39 -0.64 11.29 -6.64
CA VAL A 39 -0.96 11.34 -8.08
C VAL A 39 -0.39 10.12 -8.79
N GLN A 40 0.86 9.76 -8.54
CA GLN A 40 1.47 8.55 -9.11
C GLN A 40 0.71 7.29 -8.71
N THR A 41 0.22 7.26 -7.47
CA THR A 41 -0.57 6.12 -6.98
C THR A 41 -1.84 5.94 -7.80
N LEU A 42 -2.61 7.00 -7.99
CA LEU A 42 -3.83 6.93 -8.77
C LEU A 42 -3.55 6.66 -10.25
N ASP A 43 -2.49 7.25 -10.79
CA ASP A 43 -2.07 6.97 -12.17
C ASP A 43 -1.76 5.49 -12.37
N PHE A 44 -1.07 4.87 -11.42
CA PHE A 44 -0.78 3.44 -11.46
C PHE A 44 -2.06 2.61 -11.41
N LEU A 45 -2.93 2.89 -10.47
CA LEU A 45 -4.14 2.09 -10.26
C LEU A 45 -5.11 2.19 -11.43
N PHE A 46 -5.18 3.33 -12.09
CA PHE A 46 -6.16 3.60 -13.14
C PHE A 46 -5.54 3.69 -14.55
N GLY A 47 -4.26 3.36 -14.68
CA GLY A 47 -3.61 3.30 -15.99
C GLY A 47 -3.51 4.64 -16.67
N GLN A 48 -3.10 5.67 -15.93
CA GLN A 48 -2.98 7.05 -16.45
C GLN A 48 -1.54 7.53 -16.38
N GLY A 49 -1.26 8.67 -16.99
CA GLY A 49 0.07 9.28 -16.96
C GLY A 49 1.16 8.34 -17.45
N LEU A 50 2.21 8.17 -16.68
CA LEU A 50 3.33 7.27 -17.00
C LEU A 50 2.91 5.80 -17.01
N HIS A 51 1.75 5.48 -16.45
CA HIS A 51 1.23 4.11 -16.41
C HIS A 51 0.12 3.87 -17.42
N ALA A 52 -0.02 4.75 -18.40
CA ALA A 52 -0.94 4.55 -19.52
C ALA A 52 -0.56 3.25 -20.24
N GLY A 53 -1.52 2.40 -20.49
CA GLY A 53 -1.29 1.09 -21.12
C GLY A 53 -1.10 -0.05 -20.13
N ARG A 54 -0.98 0.22 -18.83
CA ARG A 54 -0.96 -0.83 -17.81
C ARG A 54 -2.30 -1.59 -17.81
N ASP A 55 -2.25 -2.89 -17.60
CA ASP A 55 -3.47 -3.69 -17.44
C ASP A 55 -4.14 -3.37 -16.10
N ILE A 56 -5.17 -2.54 -16.13
CA ILE A 56 -5.88 -2.08 -14.93
C ILE A 56 -6.76 -3.16 -14.29
N LYS A 57 -6.94 -4.30 -14.95
CA LYS A 57 -7.63 -5.44 -14.34
C LYS A 57 -6.75 -6.12 -13.30
N ARG A 58 -5.43 -5.95 -13.42
CA ARG A 58 -4.48 -6.49 -12.46
C ARG A 58 -4.26 -5.47 -11.35
N GLN A 59 -5.12 -5.52 -10.33
CA GLN A 59 -5.01 -4.64 -9.18
C GLN A 59 -4.12 -5.23 -8.09
N PRO A 60 -3.54 -4.39 -7.22
CA PRO A 60 -2.72 -4.90 -6.13
C PRO A 60 -3.50 -5.84 -5.21
N ALA A 61 -2.80 -6.86 -4.71
CA ALA A 61 -3.31 -7.69 -3.62
C ALA A 61 -3.23 -6.94 -2.29
N LEU A 62 -2.37 -5.93 -2.22
CA LEU A 62 -2.15 -5.13 -1.02
C LEU A 62 -1.56 -3.79 -1.42
N ILE A 63 -2.07 -2.70 -0.83
CA ILE A 63 -1.48 -1.37 -0.93
C ILE A 63 -0.95 -0.99 0.45
N LEU A 64 0.34 -0.67 0.54
CA LEU A 64 0.95 -0.07 1.72
C LEU A 64 1.03 1.42 1.48
N LEU A 65 0.28 2.19 2.23
CA LEU A 65 0.01 3.60 1.92
C LEU A 65 0.41 4.49 3.08
N ASP A 66 1.34 5.41 2.84
CA ASP A 66 1.66 6.43 3.83
C ASP A 66 0.54 7.48 3.88
N LEU A 67 0.29 8.00 5.07
CA LEU A 67 -0.74 9.01 5.28
C LEU A 67 -0.32 10.38 4.75
N LYS A 68 0.93 10.76 5.01
CA LYS A 68 1.43 12.10 4.64
C LYS A 68 2.24 12.03 3.36
N LEU A 69 1.59 12.38 2.26
CA LEU A 69 2.18 12.37 0.92
C LEU A 69 2.10 13.75 0.30
N PRO A 70 3.04 14.10 -0.60
CA PRO A 70 2.89 15.31 -1.40
C PRO A 70 1.76 15.17 -2.42
N LYS A 71 1.24 16.29 -2.88
CA LYS A 71 0.18 16.45 -3.89
C LYS A 71 -1.19 16.02 -3.39
N LEU A 72 -1.40 14.72 -3.18
CA LEU A 72 -2.61 14.19 -2.57
C LEU A 72 -2.22 13.43 -1.31
N SER A 73 -2.92 13.66 -0.21
CA SER A 73 -2.67 12.93 1.03
C SER A 73 -3.03 11.46 0.88
N GLY A 74 -2.48 10.62 1.78
CA GLY A 74 -2.85 9.22 1.81
C GLY A 74 -4.35 9.02 2.03
N LEU A 75 -4.97 9.90 2.81
CA LEU A 75 -6.40 9.85 3.06
C LEU A 75 -7.20 10.11 1.77
N ASP A 76 -6.78 11.10 0.97
CA ASP A 76 -7.41 11.38 -0.32
C ASP A 76 -7.27 10.21 -1.28
N VAL A 77 -6.09 9.58 -1.31
CA VAL A 77 -5.85 8.39 -2.13
C VAL A 77 -6.78 7.26 -1.70
N LEU A 78 -6.87 7.00 -0.40
CA LEU A 78 -7.73 5.96 0.15
C LEU A 78 -9.20 6.17 -0.26
N ARG A 79 -9.68 7.40 -0.15
CA ARG A 79 -11.05 7.72 -0.55
C ARG A 79 -11.29 7.47 -2.03
N SER A 80 -10.33 7.81 -2.88
CA SER A 80 -10.40 7.55 -4.32
C SER A 80 -10.42 6.06 -4.63
N VAL A 81 -9.61 5.29 -3.92
CA VAL A 81 -9.56 3.82 -4.05
C VAL A 81 -10.93 3.21 -3.72
N ARG A 82 -11.55 3.66 -2.64
CA ARG A 82 -12.85 3.13 -2.21
C ARG A 82 -14.02 3.59 -3.07
N ALA A 83 -13.88 4.72 -3.73
CA ALA A 83 -14.96 5.28 -4.58
C ALA A 83 -15.05 4.63 -5.95
N ASN A 84 -14.01 3.94 -6.41
CA ASN A 84 -13.99 3.33 -7.75
C ASN A 84 -14.23 1.82 -7.65
N PRO A 85 -15.21 1.27 -8.38
CA PRO A 85 -15.51 -0.17 -8.33
C PRO A 85 -14.32 -1.06 -8.66
N LEU A 86 -13.39 -0.59 -9.47
CA LEU A 86 -12.21 -1.35 -9.87
C LEU A 86 -11.27 -1.63 -8.68
N THR A 87 -11.20 -0.72 -7.72
CA THR A 87 -10.29 -0.77 -6.60
C THR A 87 -10.97 -0.86 -5.23
N ALA A 88 -12.30 -0.80 -5.20
CA ALA A 88 -13.05 -0.68 -3.95
C ALA A 88 -12.78 -1.78 -2.93
N LEU A 89 -12.39 -2.97 -3.37
CA LEU A 89 -12.14 -4.12 -2.50
C LEU A 89 -10.65 -4.41 -2.28
N VAL A 90 -9.76 -3.61 -2.84
CA VAL A 90 -8.32 -3.81 -2.67
C VAL A 90 -7.94 -3.54 -1.21
N PRO A 91 -7.24 -4.48 -0.53
CA PRO A 91 -6.77 -4.24 0.83
C PRO A 91 -5.79 -3.07 0.88
N VAL A 92 -6.05 -2.13 1.79
CA VAL A 92 -5.18 -0.98 2.02
C VAL A 92 -4.79 -0.95 3.48
N VAL A 93 -3.50 -1.01 3.75
CA VAL A 93 -2.94 -0.88 5.09
C VAL A 93 -2.14 0.42 5.14
N MET A 94 -2.51 1.30 6.05
CA MET A 94 -1.76 2.53 6.27
C MET A 94 -0.45 2.18 6.97
N LEU A 95 0.65 2.69 6.47
CA LEU A 95 1.98 2.47 7.04
C LEU A 95 2.62 3.84 7.22
N THR A 96 2.54 4.40 8.42
CA THR A 96 2.85 5.80 8.68
C THR A 96 3.47 5.99 10.06
N SER A 97 4.22 7.08 10.21
CA SER A 97 4.79 7.44 11.52
C SER A 97 3.79 8.11 12.47
N SER A 98 2.62 8.52 11.99
CA SER A 98 1.61 9.16 12.82
C SER A 98 0.99 8.17 13.79
N SER A 99 0.88 8.59 15.07
CA SER A 99 0.19 7.83 16.10
C SER A 99 -1.01 8.60 16.67
N GLU A 100 -1.42 9.68 15.99
CA GLU A 100 -2.53 10.50 16.47
C GLU A 100 -3.85 9.75 16.28
N GLN A 101 -4.67 9.75 17.33
CA GLN A 101 -5.94 9.03 17.31
C GLN A 101 -6.87 9.56 16.22
N SER A 102 -6.87 10.87 15.97
CA SER A 102 -7.68 11.46 14.91
C SER A 102 -7.31 10.93 13.52
N ASP A 103 -6.02 10.74 13.26
CA ASP A 103 -5.55 10.17 11.99
C ASP A 103 -6.00 8.72 11.85
N ILE A 104 -5.86 7.94 12.91
CA ILE A 104 -6.26 6.54 12.91
C ILE A 104 -7.76 6.40 12.61
N ILE A 105 -8.57 7.18 13.31
CA ILE A 105 -10.02 7.15 13.13
C ILE A 105 -10.40 7.56 11.70
N ALA A 106 -9.81 8.64 11.19
CA ALA A 106 -10.10 9.13 9.84
C ALA A 106 -9.78 8.07 8.79
N CYS A 107 -8.66 7.35 8.96
CA CYS A 107 -8.28 6.29 8.03
C CYS A 107 -9.27 5.14 8.05
N TYR A 108 -9.66 4.66 9.21
CA TYR A 108 -10.66 3.58 9.28
C TYR A 108 -12.02 4.01 8.76
N GLN A 109 -12.45 5.23 9.05
CA GLN A 109 -13.70 5.76 8.52
C GLN A 109 -13.68 5.89 7.00
N SER A 110 -12.51 6.09 6.42
CA SER A 110 -12.34 6.21 4.97
C SER A 110 -12.09 4.87 4.29
N GLY A 111 -12.08 3.77 5.04
CA GLY A 111 -12.04 2.42 4.48
C GLY A 111 -10.69 1.71 4.53
N ALA A 112 -9.77 2.13 5.39
CA ALA A 112 -8.53 1.39 5.60
C ALA A 112 -8.81 0.03 6.25
N ASN A 113 -8.08 -0.99 5.81
CA ASN A 113 -8.17 -2.34 6.37
C ASN A 113 -7.26 -2.53 7.58
N GLY A 114 -6.24 -1.70 7.71
CA GLY A 114 -5.34 -1.73 8.85
C GLY A 114 -4.55 -0.44 8.95
N TYR A 115 -3.94 -0.25 10.10
CA TYR A 115 -3.13 0.94 10.38
C TYR A 115 -1.93 0.49 11.19
N VAL A 116 -0.74 0.63 10.61
CA VAL A 116 0.51 0.21 11.22
C VAL A 116 1.40 1.42 11.42
N ARG A 117 1.78 1.68 12.67
CA ARG A 117 2.71 2.76 12.97
C ARG A 117 4.13 2.31 12.64
N LYS A 118 4.86 3.13 11.88
CA LYS A 118 6.27 2.90 11.61
C LYS A 118 7.07 3.12 12.89
N PRO A 119 7.78 2.11 13.42
CA PRO A 119 8.67 2.32 14.54
C PRO A 119 9.96 2.99 14.11
N VAL A 120 10.68 3.58 15.05
CA VAL A 120 11.97 4.20 14.80
C VAL A 120 13.05 3.12 14.62
N ASP A 121 12.93 2.02 15.34
CA ASP A 121 13.89 0.93 15.30
C ASP A 121 13.73 0.09 14.03
N PHE A 122 14.85 -0.12 13.33
CA PHE A 122 14.91 -0.87 12.09
C PHE A 122 14.43 -2.32 12.26
N ALA A 123 14.91 -3.01 13.29
CA ALA A 123 14.56 -4.41 13.51
C ALA A 123 13.08 -4.59 13.81
N GLU A 124 12.50 -3.67 14.58
CA GLU A 124 11.07 -3.69 14.90
C GLU A 124 10.23 -3.40 13.65
N PHE A 125 10.69 -2.49 12.80
CA PHE A 125 10.00 -2.18 11.54
C PHE A 125 9.96 -3.40 10.63
N THR A 126 11.10 -4.08 10.47
CA THR A 126 11.20 -5.28 9.64
C THR A 126 10.29 -6.39 10.17
N GLU A 127 10.27 -6.58 11.48
CA GLU A 127 9.40 -7.57 12.12
C GLU A 127 7.92 -7.29 11.86
N LYS A 128 7.50 -6.04 12.01
CA LYS A 128 6.11 -5.65 11.74
C LYS A 128 5.73 -5.87 10.28
N LEU A 129 6.61 -5.52 9.36
CA LEU A 129 6.37 -5.75 7.93
C LEU A 129 6.23 -7.25 7.62
N ASN A 130 7.08 -8.07 8.19
CA ASN A 130 7.02 -9.52 7.97
C ASN A 130 5.71 -10.12 8.50
N CYS A 131 5.24 -9.68 9.65
CA CYS A 131 3.95 -10.10 10.18
C CYS A 131 2.80 -9.68 9.28
N LEU A 132 2.85 -8.46 8.78
CA LEU A 132 1.84 -7.91 7.88
C LEU A 132 1.79 -8.70 6.58
N LEU A 133 2.94 -9.00 5.99
CA LEU A 133 3.03 -9.79 4.77
C LEU A 133 2.50 -11.21 4.97
N ALA A 134 2.85 -11.83 6.09
CA ALA A 134 2.36 -13.19 6.38
C ALA A 134 0.84 -13.21 6.44
N TYR A 135 0.23 -12.23 7.07
CA TYR A 135 -1.23 -12.16 7.13
C TYR A 135 -1.85 -11.89 5.75
N TRP A 136 -1.43 -10.81 5.10
CA TRP A 136 -2.14 -10.33 3.90
C TRP A 136 -1.86 -11.17 2.65
N LEU A 137 -0.71 -11.85 2.58
CA LEU A 137 -0.34 -12.62 1.40
C LEU A 137 -0.55 -14.12 1.58
N LYS A 138 -0.57 -14.63 2.82
CA LYS A 138 -0.66 -16.07 3.08
C LYS A 138 -1.93 -16.47 3.82
N VAL A 139 -2.37 -15.67 4.78
CA VAL A 139 -3.51 -16.02 5.65
C VAL A 139 -4.81 -15.43 5.12
N ASN A 140 -4.80 -14.16 4.72
CA ASN A 140 -6.00 -13.50 4.23
C ASN A 140 -6.47 -14.06 2.89
N GLU A 141 -7.76 -14.29 2.77
CA GLU A 141 -8.37 -14.67 1.50
C GLU A 141 -8.70 -13.43 0.70
N SER A 142 -8.07 -13.29 -0.45
CA SER A 142 -8.25 -12.12 -1.33
C SER A 142 -9.55 -12.23 -2.11
N SER A 143 -10.18 -11.07 -2.37
CA SER A 143 -11.29 -10.98 -3.32
C SER A 143 -10.79 -10.95 -4.76
N ALA A 144 -9.49 -10.78 -4.98
CA ALA A 144 -8.93 -10.69 -6.32
C ALA A 144 -9.06 -12.02 -7.07
N ARG A 145 -9.34 -11.93 -8.36
CA ARG A 145 -9.35 -13.09 -9.25
C ARG A 145 -8.05 -13.17 -10.01
N ASP A 146 -7.57 -14.36 -10.13
CA ASP A 146 -6.36 -14.64 -10.93
C ASP A 146 -6.66 -14.56 -12.42
#